data_634f406044d77441ffdda80e8453c9dd
#
_entry.id   634f406044d77441ffdda80e8453c9dd
#
_cell.length_a   1.000
_cell.length_b   1.000
_cell.length_c   1.000
_cell.angle_alpha   90.00
_cell.angle_beta   90.00
_cell.angle_gamma   90.00
#
_symmetry.space_group_name_H-M   'P 1'
#
loop_
_entity.id
_entity.type
_entity.pdbx_description
1 polymer ?
#
loop_
_entity_poly.entity_id
_entity_poly.type
_entity_poly.pdbx_seq_one_letter_code
_entity_poly.pdbx_strand_id
1 'polypeptide(L)'
;MSQTGILTKAKKKFIGDKAFYRYLIFLAFPMIVQNGITSFVSFLDNIMVGQIGTEPMSGVAIVNQLFFVFNICIFGGVSGAGIFSAQFFGKGDYEGQKYTFRFKLYACLLITALACVLFHFLDEPLISLYLNDEGSVGNTRLALSYGKEYLAIMIFGLLPFAVSQTYVSTIRETGQTFVPMVSGIVAVITNLVLDYVLIFGAFGAPELGVAGAAIATVIARYTECLIVVVWAHRHLYKNPYLIGVYKGLRIPGSILADIFRKGLPLMFNEMLWAVGMAVIVQCYAVRGLEVVAAQNISSTISNLFNIVYLQLGNCISIVVGQKLGAGQLEEAKDADNKIIFFDVACCACISVIMILLGGLFPEIYKTEPGIKALAKNFIIISAMAMPLCAFSHCSYFTLRSGGKTIVTFLFDSVYTWVVMIPYAFVLSRFTTLSITMVFFLVSFTEIIKVIIGFFMIKSNVWLQNIVNSY
;
A
#
# COMPACT_ATOMS: atom_id res chain seq x y z
N MET A 1 -3.01 -46.53 -0.45
CA MET A 1 -2.45 -45.47 0.40
C MET A 1 -3.47 -45.17 1.50
N SER A 2 -3.10 -45.30 2.77
CA SER A 2 -4.03 -45.06 3.87
C SER A 2 -4.42 -43.57 3.96
N GLN A 3 -5.64 -43.28 4.40
CA GLN A 3 -6.13 -41.92 4.61
C GLN A 3 -5.19 -41.09 5.52
N THR A 4 -4.54 -41.72 6.48
CA THR A 4 -3.50 -41.15 7.35
C THR A 4 -2.28 -40.65 6.57
N GLY A 5 -1.85 -41.35 5.52
CA GLY A 5 -0.71 -40.93 4.68
C GLY A 5 -1.01 -39.72 3.80
N ILE A 6 -2.26 -39.57 3.34
CA ILE A 6 -2.70 -38.43 2.52
C ILE A 6 -2.83 -37.20 3.41
N LEU A 7 -3.43 -37.30 4.59
CA LEU A 7 -3.55 -36.20 5.55
C LEU A 7 -2.18 -35.70 6.03
N THR A 8 -1.23 -36.60 6.26
CA THR A 8 0.14 -36.23 6.69
C THR A 8 0.90 -35.52 5.56
N LYS A 9 0.74 -35.94 4.31
CA LYS A 9 1.32 -35.25 3.13
C LYS A 9 0.68 -33.88 2.90
N ALA A 10 -0.65 -33.77 2.98
CA ALA A 10 -1.36 -32.51 2.87
C ALA A 10 -0.96 -31.55 4.00
N LYS A 11 -0.88 -32.03 5.24
CA LYS A 11 -0.43 -31.24 6.39
C LYS A 11 0.98 -30.66 6.17
N LYS A 12 1.93 -31.47 5.70
CA LYS A 12 3.30 -30.98 5.40
C LYS A 12 3.36 -29.96 4.28
N LYS A 13 2.42 -29.99 3.34
CA LYS A 13 2.40 -29.07 2.19
C LYS A 13 1.87 -27.68 2.55
N PHE A 14 0.92 -27.56 3.46
CA PHE A 14 0.23 -26.31 3.78
C PHE A 14 0.60 -25.74 5.15
N ILE A 15 1.11 -26.58 6.05
CA ILE A 15 1.47 -26.16 7.40
C ILE A 15 2.98 -26.22 7.56
N GLY A 16 3.57 -25.05 7.85
CA GLY A 16 5.00 -24.91 8.15
C GLY A 16 5.36 -25.40 9.55
N ASP A 17 6.63 -25.56 9.81
CA ASP A 17 7.14 -25.80 11.14
C ASP A 17 7.16 -24.49 11.98
N LYS A 18 7.48 -24.64 13.26
CA LYS A 18 7.55 -23.50 14.20
C LYS A 18 8.60 -22.48 13.78
N ALA A 19 9.71 -22.92 13.18
CA ALA A 19 10.78 -22.03 12.73
C ALA A 19 10.33 -21.17 11.55
N PHE A 20 9.61 -21.76 10.58
CA PHE A 20 9.01 -21.06 9.46
C PHE A 20 8.06 -19.95 9.90
N TYR A 21 7.11 -20.27 10.79
CA TYR A 21 6.14 -19.25 11.27
C TYR A 21 6.80 -18.19 12.13
N ARG A 22 7.81 -18.54 12.93
CA ARG A 22 8.59 -17.57 13.70
C ARG A 22 9.27 -16.56 12.76
N TYR A 23 9.85 -17.04 11.67
CA TYR A 23 10.48 -16.19 10.65
C TYR A 23 9.44 -15.34 9.92
N LEU A 24 8.32 -15.93 9.49
CA LEU A 24 7.24 -15.20 8.81
C LEU A 24 6.65 -14.09 9.70
N ILE A 25 6.37 -14.38 10.97
CA ILE A 25 5.88 -13.39 11.93
C ILE A 25 6.94 -12.31 12.17
N PHE A 26 8.22 -12.68 12.26
CA PHE A 26 9.30 -11.71 12.40
C PHE A 26 9.37 -10.72 11.22
N LEU A 27 9.02 -11.15 10.01
CA LEU A 27 8.92 -10.27 8.84
C LEU A 27 7.63 -9.46 8.82
N ALA A 28 6.49 -10.12 9.02
CA ALA A 28 5.16 -9.52 8.86
C ALA A 28 4.80 -8.56 10.00
N PHE A 29 5.08 -8.93 11.25
CA PHE A 29 4.68 -8.17 12.42
C PHE A 29 5.19 -6.72 12.42
N PRO A 30 6.47 -6.44 12.13
CA PRO A 30 6.94 -5.07 12.04
C PRO A 30 6.22 -4.24 10.97
N MET A 31 5.93 -4.86 9.81
CA MET A 31 5.24 -4.18 8.72
C MET A 31 3.77 -3.90 9.06
N ILE A 32 3.09 -4.84 9.72
CA ILE A 32 1.71 -4.67 10.18
C ILE A 32 1.64 -3.55 11.22
N VAL A 33 2.52 -3.57 12.22
CA VAL A 33 2.58 -2.55 13.27
C VAL A 33 2.87 -1.17 12.69
N GLN A 34 3.86 -1.05 11.81
CA GLN A 34 4.20 0.22 11.15
C GLN A 34 2.99 0.79 10.40
N ASN A 35 2.35 -0.02 9.54
CA ASN A 35 1.21 0.46 8.76
C ASN A 35 -0.01 0.77 9.63
N GLY A 36 -0.26 -0.03 10.68
CA GLY A 36 -1.33 0.23 11.64
C GLY A 36 -1.15 1.55 12.37
N ILE A 37 0.04 1.82 12.88
CA ILE A 37 0.36 3.08 13.57
C ILE A 37 0.29 4.26 12.60
N THR A 38 0.84 4.12 11.38
CA THR A 38 0.76 5.18 10.36
C THR A 38 -0.69 5.52 10.02
N SER A 39 -1.55 4.53 9.82
CA SER A 39 -2.97 4.75 9.52
C SER A 39 -3.69 5.43 10.68
N PHE A 40 -3.41 5.02 11.92
CA PHE A 40 -4.01 5.62 13.10
C PHE A 40 -3.60 7.09 13.27
N VAL A 41 -2.32 7.42 13.07
CA VAL A 41 -1.83 8.80 13.20
C VAL A 41 -2.34 9.67 12.07
N SER A 42 -2.38 9.18 10.83
CA SER A 42 -3.01 9.92 9.73
C SER A 42 -4.49 10.27 10.01
N PHE A 43 -5.19 9.42 10.76
CA PHE A 43 -6.52 9.74 11.24
C PHE A 43 -6.50 10.86 12.29
N LEU A 44 -5.55 10.86 13.24
CA LEU A 44 -5.38 11.94 14.22
C LEU A 44 -5.01 13.27 13.55
N ASP A 45 -4.09 13.27 12.58
CA ASP A 45 -3.69 14.47 11.82
C ASP A 45 -4.90 15.11 11.14
N ASN A 46 -5.76 14.30 10.51
CA ASN A 46 -6.99 14.80 9.90
C ASN A 46 -7.95 15.44 10.94
N ILE A 47 -8.04 14.89 12.15
CA ILE A 47 -8.82 15.47 13.23
C ILE A 47 -8.22 16.80 13.67
N MET A 48 -6.89 16.88 13.86
CA MET A 48 -6.21 18.09 14.32
C MET A 48 -6.35 19.23 13.31
N VAL A 49 -6.14 18.95 12.02
CA VAL A 49 -6.37 19.92 10.93
C VAL A 49 -7.85 20.32 10.85
N GLY A 50 -8.77 19.38 11.07
CA GLY A 50 -10.20 19.64 11.09
C GLY A 50 -10.64 20.60 12.21
N GLN A 51 -9.89 20.72 13.30
CA GLN A 51 -10.16 21.66 14.39
C GLN A 51 -9.82 23.11 14.02
N ILE A 52 -8.98 23.35 13.00
CA ILE A 52 -8.63 24.69 12.53
C ILE A 52 -9.80 25.34 11.77
N GLY A 53 -10.59 24.55 11.05
CA GLY A 53 -11.75 24.99 10.28
C GLY A 53 -12.00 24.20 9.01
N THR A 54 -13.12 24.45 8.36
CA THR A 54 -13.56 23.71 7.17
C THR A 54 -12.69 24.02 5.94
N GLU A 55 -12.35 25.28 5.71
CA GLU A 55 -11.55 25.72 4.56
C GLU A 55 -10.09 25.20 4.66
N PRO A 56 -9.38 25.33 5.81
CA PRO A 56 -8.08 24.71 6.02
C PRO A 56 -8.11 23.20 5.78
N MET A 57 -9.09 22.50 6.37
CA MET A 57 -9.24 21.04 6.20
C MET A 57 -9.43 20.66 4.73
N SER A 58 -10.26 21.40 4.00
CA SER A 58 -10.51 21.15 2.57
C SER A 58 -9.25 21.35 1.73
N GLY A 59 -8.50 22.45 1.96
CA GLY A 59 -7.25 22.71 1.26
C GLY A 59 -6.21 21.61 1.49
N VAL A 60 -6.01 21.20 2.75
CA VAL A 60 -5.09 20.11 3.12
C VAL A 60 -5.53 18.77 2.50
N ALA A 61 -6.81 18.45 2.53
CA ALA A 61 -7.34 17.20 1.98
C ALA A 61 -7.09 17.09 0.46
N ILE A 62 -7.27 18.20 -0.28
CA ILE A 62 -6.97 18.24 -1.73
C ILE A 62 -5.49 17.98 -1.99
N VAL A 63 -4.62 18.66 -1.26
CA VAL A 63 -3.16 18.46 -1.43
C VAL A 63 -2.76 17.04 -1.05
N ASN A 64 -3.34 16.46 -0.02
CA ASN A 64 -3.09 15.05 0.34
C ASN A 64 -3.50 14.09 -0.79
N GLN A 65 -4.53 14.41 -1.57
CA GLN A 65 -4.89 13.63 -2.76
C GLN A 65 -3.81 13.72 -3.86
N LEU A 66 -3.20 14.89 -4.06
CA LEU A 66 -2.06 15.05 -4.97
C LEU A 66 -0.85 14.23 -4.48
N PHE A 67 -0.57 14.25 -3.18
CA PHE A 67 0.49 13.43 -2.57
C PHE A 67 0.21 11.93 -2.66
N PHE A 68 -1.04 11.52 -2.62
CA PHE A 68 -1.42 10.12 -2.83
C PHE A 68 -1.00 9.64 -4.23
N VAL A 69 -1.24 10.46 -5.27
CA VAL A 69 -0.78 10.15 -6.63
C VAL A 69 0.75 10.07 -6.70
N PHE A 70 1.46 11.03 -6.09
CA PHE A 70 2.92 10.98 -5.98
C PHE A 70 3.41 9.71 -5.29
N ASN A 71 2.81 9.31 -4.18
CA ASN A 71 3.15 8.10 -3.44
C ASN A 71 2.98 6.83 -4.29
N ILE A 72 1.91 6.74 -5.08
CA ILE A 72 1.69 5.63 -6.02
C ILE A 72 2.79 5.59 -7.09
N CYS A 73 3.19 6.74 -7.64
CA CYS A 73 4.29 6.82 -8.60
C CYS A 73 5.63 6.34 -7.99
N ILE A 74 5.96 6.77 -6.77
CA ILE A 74 7.15 6.32 -6.05
C ILE A 74 7.08 4.80 -5.80
N PHE A 75 5.94 4.30 -5.31
CA PHE A 75 5.75 2.87 -5.07
C PHE A 75 5.91 2.07 -6.38
N GLY A 76 5.33 2.52 -7.47
CA GLY A 76 5.51 1.92 -8.80
C GLY A 76 6.97 1.91 -9.24
N GLY A 77 7.68 3.01 -9.03
CA GLY A 77 9.10 3.15 -9.37
C GLY A 77 10.02 2.19 -8.62
N VAL A 78 9.75 1.94 -7.33
CA VAL A 78 10.56 1.00 -6.54
C VAL A 78 10.14 -0.46 -6.72
N SER A 79 8.88 -0.72 -7.02
CA SER A 79 8.29 -2.05 -6.97
C SER A 79 8.81 -2.97 -8.09
N GLY A 80 9.01 -2.43 -9.29
CA GLY A 80 9.55 -3.18 -10.42
C GLY A 80 10.99 -3.65 -10.18
N ALA A 81 11.85 -2.76 -9.68
CA ALA A 81 13.22 -3.09 -9.31
C ALA A 81 13.27 -4.00 -8.06
N GLY A 82 12.25 -3.93 -7.20
CA GLY A 82 12.16 -4.73 -5.98
C GLY A 82 12.15 -6.22 -6.23
N ILE A 83 11.51 -6.68 -7.31
CA ILE A 83 11.49 -8.09 -7.70
C ILE A 83 12.90 -8.59 -7.97
N PHE A 84 13.69 -7.81 -8.73
CA PHE A 84 15.09 -8.14 -9.03
C PHE A 84 15.95 -8.07 -7.77
N SER A 85 15.78 -7.04 -6.95
CA SER A 85 16.53 -6.85 -5.71
C SER A 85 16.37 -8.02 -4.73
N ALA A 86 15.16 -8.53 -4.53
CA ALA A 86 14.91 -9.69 -3.69
C ALA A 86 15.55 -10.96 -4.27
N GLN A 87 15.49 -11.16 -5.58
CA GLN A 87 16.14 -12.31 -6.22
C GLN A 87 17.66 -12.20 -6.25
N PHE A 88 18.25 -11.02 -6.51
CA PHE A 88 19.70 -10.83 -6.41
C PHE A 88 20.22 -11.06 -4.99
N PHE A 89 19.49 -10.59 -3.99
CA PHE A 89 19.83 -10.87 -2.60
C PHE A 89 19.80 -12.38 -2.30
N GLY A 90 18.76 -13.09 -2.75
CA GLY A 90 18.66 -14.55 -2.60
C GLY A 90 19.78 -15.31 -3.32
N LYS A 91 20.24 -14.83 -4.47
CA LYS A 91 21.41 -15.35 -5.22
C LYS A 91 22.74 -15.06 -4.52
N GLY A 92 22.78 -14.09 -3.60
CA GLY A 92 24.01 -13.57 -3.00
C GLY A 92 24.77 -12.61 -3.92
N ASP A 93 24.14 -12.10 -4.97
CA ASP A 93 24.70 -11.15 -5.91
C ASP A 93 24.44 -9.70 -5.44
N TYR A 94 25.36 -9.21 -4.63
CA TYR A 94 25.28 -7.83 -4.10
C TYR A 94 25.60 -6.76 -5.15
N GLU A 95 26.29 -7.09 -6.23
CA GLU A 95 26.49 -6.14 -7.34
C GLU A 95 25.19 -5.95 -8.15
N GLY A 96 24.49 -7.02 -8.48
CA GLY A 96 23.16 -6.95 -9.09
C GLY A 96 22.18 -6.17 -8.20
N GLN A 97 22.19 -6.42 -6.88
CA GLN A 97 21.38 -5.69 -5.93
C GLN A 97 21.75 -4.19 -5.87
N LYS A 98 23.02 -3.83 -5.97
CA LYS A 98 23.50 -2.44 -6.08
C LYS A 98 22.93 -1.73 -7.31
N TYR A 99 22.86 -2.40 -8.46
CA TYR A 99 22.24 -1.82 -9.66
C TYR A 99 20.75 -1.59 -9.50
N THR A 100 20.03 -2.49 -8.83
CA THR A 100 18.60 -2.29 -8.55
C THR A 100 18.37 -1.14 -7.58
N PHE A 101 19.23 -0.99 -6.56
CA PHE A 101 19.17 0.16 -5.64
C PHE A 101 19.41 1.49 -6.37
N ARG A 102 20.45 1.55 -7.25
CA ARG A 102 20.71 2.74 -8.09
C ARG A 102 19.50 3.08 -8.95
N PHE A 103 18.91 2.07 -9.59
CA PHE A 103 17.70 2.27 -10.39
C PHE A 103 16.57 2.89 -9.57
N LYS A 104 16.26 2.32 -8.41
CA LYS A 104 15.23 2.86 -7.51
C LYS A 104 15.52 4.31 -7.14
N LEU A 105 16.76 4.60 -6.77
CA LEU A 105 17.16 5.95 -6.39
C LEU A 105 16.96 6.93 -7.55
N TYR A 106 17.38 6.59 -8.75
CA TYR A 106 17.24 7.45 -9.92
C TYR A 106 15.76 7.63 -10.34
N ALA A 107 15.00 6.55 -10.34
CA ALA A 107 13.56 6.61 -10.63
C ALA A 107 12.83 7.50 -9.62
N CYS A 108 13.08 7.32 -8.32
CA CYS A 108 12.50 8.13 -7.27
C CYS A 108 12.92 9.60 -7.36
N LEU A 109 14.19 9.88 -7.64
CA LEU A 109 14.67 11.26 -7.83
C LEU A 109 14.05 11.93 -9.05
N LEU A 110 13.90 11.19 -10.17
CA LEU A 110 13.25 11.70 -11.37
C LEU A 110 11.77 12.01 -11.12
N ILE A 111 11.04 11.08 -10.51
CA ILE A 111 9.63 11.27 -10.15
C ILE A 111 9.49 12.48 -9.21
N THR A 112 10.39 12.61 -8.23
CA THR A 112 10.39 13.74 -7.30
C THR A 112 10.66 15.07 -8.00
N ALA A 113 11.65 15.11 -8.91
CA ALA A 113 11.95 16.32 -9.67
C ALA A 113 10.76 16.75 -10.54
N LEU A 114 10.10 15.80 -11.21
CA LEU A 114 8.90 16.06 -11.99
C LEU A 114 7.75 16.55 -11.09
N ALA A 115 7.54 15.92 -9.94
CA ALA A 115 6.52 16.34 -8.99
C ALA A 115 6.79 17.74 -8.42
N CYS A 116 8.04 18.07 -8.07
CA CYS A 116 8.43 19.41 -7.62
C CYS A 116 8.13 20.46 -8.68
N VAL A 117 8.46 20.20 -9.96
CA VAL A 117 8.16 21.09 -11.08
C VAL A 117 6.65 21.27 -11.25
N LEU A 118 5.89 20.17 -11.31
CA LEU A 118 4.44 20.20 -11.46
C LEU A 118 3.76 20.95 -10.30
N PHE A 119 4.13 20.64 -9.06
CA PHE A 119 3.52 21.25 -7.88
C PHE A 119 3.92 22.71 -7.68
N HIS A 120 5.09 23.10 -8.17
CA HIS A 120 5.53 24.50 -8.08
C HIS A 120 4.88 25.40 -9.16
N PHE A 121 4.77 24.92 -10.40
CA PHE A 121 4.26 25.72 -11.51
C PHE A 121 2.76 25.56 -11.77
N LEU A 122 2.15 24.47 -11.29
CA LEU A 122 0.75 24.14 -11.53
C LEU A 122 -0.03 23.98 -10.19
N ASP A 123 0.43 24.61 -9.10
CA ASP A 123 -0.21 24.56 -7.78
C ASP A 123 -1.69 24.94 -7.85
N GLU A 124 -1.99 26.12 -8.39
CA GLU A 124 -3.35 26.63 -8.49
C GLU A 124 -4.24 25.84 -9.45
N PRO A 125 -3.84 25.51 -10.70
CA PRO A 125 -4.61 24.63 -11.56
C PRO A 125 -4.90 23.26 -10.94
N LEU A 126 -3.91 22.61 -10.30
CA LEU A 126 -4.07 21.29 -9.72
C LEU A 126 -5.03 21.28 -8.53
N ILE A 127 -4.95 22.28 -7.65
CA ILE A 127 -5.87 22.40 -6.51
C ILE A 127 -7.27 22.75 -6.98
N SER A 128 -7.39 23.66 -7.96
CA SER A 128 -8.67 24.12 -8.50
C SER A 128 -9.47 23.03 -9.20
N LEU A 129 -8.83 21.97 -9.71
CA LEU A 129 -9.53 20.79 -10.28
C LEU A 129 -10.48 20.11 -9.28
N TYR A 130 -10.22 20.26 -7.99
CA TYR A 130 -11.01 19.65 -6.91
C TYR A 130 -11.98 20.64 -6.27
N LEU A 131 -11.88 21.94 -6.59
CA LEU A 131 -12.72 22.99 -6.03
C LEU A 131 -13.86 23.30 -7.01
N ASN A 132 -15.07 22.92 -6.69
CA ASN A 132 -16.27 23.26 -7.46
C ASN A 132 -17.02 24.38 -6.73
N ASP A 133 -17.38 25.46 -7.44
CA ASP A 133 -18.15 26.59 -6.87
C ASP A 133 -19.62 26.23 -6.62
N GLU A 134 -20.16 25.23 -7.31
CA GLU A 134 -21.55 24.78 -7.17
C GLU A 134 -21.69 23.77 -6.04
N GLY A 135 -22.20 24.23 -4.89
CA GLY A 135 -22.58 23.38 -3.74
C GLY A 135 -21.52 23.20 -2.66
N SER A 136 -20.40 23.92 -2.70
CA SER A 136 -19.40 23.86 -1.64
C SER A 136 -19.84 24.65 -0.41
N VAL A 137 -19.79 24.02 0.76
CA VAL A 137 -19.93 24.70 2.05
C VAL A 137 -18.57 25.31 2.38
N GLY A 138 -18.44 26.65 2.28
CA GLY A 138 -17.22 27.39 2.61
C GLY A 138 -16.68 28.26 1.48
N ASN A 139 -15.62 29.02 1.77
CA ASN A 139 -14.99 29.93 0.83
C ASN A 139 -13.93 29.20 0.00
N THR A 140 -14.23 28.90 -1.27
CA THR A 140 -13.36 28.18 -2.23
C THR A 140 -12.00 28.88 -2.41
N ARG A 141 -11.96 30.22 -2.42
CA ARG A 141 -10.70 30.98 -2.52
C ARG A 141 -9.84 30.82 -1.29
N LEU A 142 -10.45 30.73 -0.11
CA LEU A 142 -9.74 30.56 1.14
C LEU A 142 -9.18 29.13 1.25
N ALA A 143 -9.95 28.12 0.84
CA ALA A 143 -9.48 26.74 0.74
C ALA A 143 -8.30 26.60 -0.26
N LEU A 144 -8.36 27.28 -1.40
CA LEU A 144 -7.27 27.35 -2.36
C LEU A 144 -6.00 27.96 -1.74
N SER A 145 -6.15 29.07 -0.99
CA SER A 145 -5.02 29.73 -0.32
C SER A 145 -4.33 28.83 0.68
N TYR A 146 -5.09 28.15 1.54
CA TYR A 146 -4.54 27.17 2.50
C TYR A 146 -3.93 25.96 1.81
N GLY A 147 -4.52 25.49 0.71
CA GLY A 147 -3.95 24.40 -0.08
C GLY A 147 -2.61 24.80 -0.70
N LYS A 148 -2.48 26.01 -1.25
CA LYS A 148 -1.22 26.53 -1.80
C LYS A 148 -0.15 26.68 -0.71
N GLU A 149 -0.51 27.23 0.45
CA GLU A 149 0.41 27.37 1.59
C GLU A 149 0.93 26.00 2.06
N TYR A 150 0.02 25.04 2.23
CA TYR A 150 0.38 23.67 2.61
C TYR A 150 1.28 23.01 1.57
N LEU A 151 0.93 23.10 0.28
CA LEU A 151 1.68 22.49 -0.82
C LEU A 151 3.09 23.07 -0.94
N ALA A 152 3.24 24.39 -0.82
CA ALA A 152 4.53 25.08 -0.90
C ALA A 152 5.55 24.57 0.14
N ILE A 153 5.09 24.27 1.36
CA ILE A 153 5.93 23.69 2.42
C ILE A 153 6.18 22.20 2.18
N MET A 154 5.14 21.47 1.80
CA MET A 154 5.19 20.02 1.62
C MET A 154 6.11 19.57 0.48
N ILE A 155 6.37 20.41 -0.53
CA ILE A 155 7.35 20.13 -1.61
C ILE A 155 8.72 19.76 -1.03
N PHE A 156 9.16 20.41 0.05
CA PHE A 156 10.44 20.11 0.69
C PHE A 156 10.48 18.70 1.32
N GLY A 157 9.34 18.10 1.60
CA GLY A 157 9.22 16.74 2.13
C GLY A 157 9.25 15.64 1.07
N LEU A 158 9.15 15.96 -0.23
CA LEU A 158 9.14 14.98 -1.31
C LEU A 158 10.47 14.23 -1.44
N LEU A 159 11.57 14.97 -1.40
CA LEU A 159 12.91 14.40 -1.54
C LEU A 159 13.26 13.41 -0.41
N PRO A 160 13.17 13.76 0.87
CA PRO A 160 13.46 12.81 1.95
C PRO A 160 12.52 11.61 1.92
N PHE A 161 11.26 11.77 1.54
CA PHE A 161 10.35 10.66 1.37
C PHE A 161 10.81 9.70 0.27
N ALA A 162 11.17 10.19 -0.92
CA ALA A 162 11.63 9.37 -2.04
C ALA A 162 12.92 8.60 -1.72
N VAL A 163 13.86 9.26 -1.04
CA VAL A 163 15.09 8.62 -0.54
C VAL A 163 14.75 7.56 0.49
N SER A 164 13.92 7.87 1.49
CA SER A 164 13.45 6.89 2.49
C SER A 164 12.86 5.65 1.82
N GLN A 165 11.96 5.81 0.86
CA GLN A 165 11.31 4.68 0.20
C GLN A 165 12.29 3.79 -0.58
N THR A 166 13.32 4.38 -1.17
CA THR A 166 14.41 3.63 -1.83
C THR A 166 15.14 2.72 -0.85
N TYR A 167 15.53 3.26 0.30
CA TYR A 167 16.22 2.50 1.36
C TYR A 167 15.29 1.49 2.02
N VAL A 168 14.12 1.92 2.46
CA VAL A 168 13.13 1.08 3.15
C VAL A 168 12.74 -0.12 2.30
N SER A 169 12.44 0.08 1.01
CA SER A 169 12.09 -1.04 0.13
C SER A 169 13.24 -2.04 -0.01
N THR A 170 14.47 -1.56 -0.21
CA THR A 170 15.63 -2.45 -0.37
C THR A 170 15.98 -3.19 0.93
N ILE A 171 15.92 -2.51 2.08
CA ILE A 171 16.13 -3.13 3.39
C ILE A 171 15.08 -4.21 3.67
N ARG A 172 13.80 -3.97 3.32
CA ARG A 172 12.74 -5.00 3.44
C ARG A 172 13.00 -6.21 2.56
N GLU A 173 13.48 -6.00 1.35
CA GLU A 173 13.83 -7.08 0.40
C GLU A 173 14.99 -7.95 0.87
N THR A 174 15.86 -7.44 1.76
CA THR A 174 16.86 -8.25 2.48
C THR A 174 16.31 -8.98 3.70
N GLY A 175 15.01 -8.88 3.97
CA GLY A 175 14.36 -9.50 5.14
C GLY A 175 14.47 -8.69 6.43
N GLN A 176 14.96 -7.46 6.39
CA GLN A 176 15.12 -6.60 7.56
C GLN A 176 13.95 -5.63 7.70
N THR A 177 12.84 -6.06 8.30
CA THR A 177 11.63 -5.24 8.43
C THR A 177 11.57 -4.41 9.72
N PHE A 178 12.37 -4.76 10.71
CA PHE A 178 12.36 -4.08 12.01
C PHE A 178 12.84 -2.62 11.95
N VAL A 179 13.88 -2.34 11.16
CA VAL A 179 14.44 -0.99 11.05
C VAL A 179 13.49 -0.01 10.37
N PRO A 180 12.89 -0.34 9.21
CA PRO A 180 11.80 0.46 8.64
C PRO A 180 10.65 0.71 9.61
N MET A 181 10.27 -0.29 10.42
CA MET A 181 9.24 -0.10 11.43
C MET A 181 9.65 0.95 12.46
N VAL A 182 10.84 0.82 13.04
CA VAL A 182 11.31 1.77 14.08
C VAL A 182 11.44 3.19 13.51
N SER A 183 12.03 3.35 12.32
CA SER A 183 12.14 4.67 11.69
C SER A 183 10.78 5.30 11.39
N GLY A 184 9.83 4.49 10.89
CA GLY A 184 8.47 4.95 10.64
C GLY A 184 7.73 5.35 11.93
N ILE A 185 7.83 4.55 13.00
CA ILE A 185 7.22 4.88 14.30
C ILE A 185 7.81 6.18 14.88
N VAL A 186 9.14 6.35 14.85
CA VAL A 186 9.78 7.58 15.32
C VAL A 186 9.32 8.79 14.51
N ALA A 187 9.25 8.66 13.19
CA ALA A 187 8.75 9.71 12.31
C ALA A 187 7.30 10.10 12.65
N VAL A 188 6.43 9.10 12.82
CA VAL A 188 5.01 9.29 13.16
C VAL A 188 4.84 9.96 14.52
N ILE A 189 5.60 9.56 15.54
CA ILE A 189 5.58 10.22 16.85
C ILE A 189 6.10 11.66 16.73
N THR A 190 7.16 11.89 15.96
CA THR A 190 7.70 13.22 15.69
C THR A 190 6.65 14.11 15.03
N ASN A 191 5.96 13.60 14.01
CA ASN A 191 4.87 14.32 13.36
C ASN A 191 3.77 14.70 14.35
N LEU A 192 3.21 13.70 15.08
CA LEU A 192 2.11 13.93 16.02
C LEU A 192 2.44 14.98 17.10
N VAL A 193 3.66 14.91 17.66
CA VAL A 193 4.10 15.87 18.67
C VAL A 193 4.25 17.26 18.07
N LEU A 194 4.87 17.36 16.89
CA LEU A 194 5.07 18.65 16.22
C LEU A 194 3.78 19.24 15.68
N ASP A 195 2.82 18.41 15.22
CA ASP A 195 1.49 18.87 14.84
C ASP A 195 0.80 19.54 16.02
N TYR A 196 0.79 18.89 17.19
CA TYR A 196 0.20 19.49 18.38
C TYR A 196 0.87 20.81 18.77
N VAL A 197 2.20 20.87 18.70
CA VAL A 197 2.97 22.07 19.06
C VAL A 197 2.78 23.21 18.06
N LEU A 198 2.86 22.93 16.75
CA LEU A 198 2.90 23.96 15.71
C LEU A 198 1.51 24.35 15.19
N ILE A 199 0.53 23.43 15.22
CA ILE A 199 -0.85 23.77 14.82
C ILE A 199 -1.47 24.70 15.86
N PHE A 200 -1.34 24.36 17.16
CA PHE A 200 -2.06 25.02 18.25
C PHE A 200 -1.19 25.99 19.07
N GLY A 201 0.09 26.17 18.73
CA GLY A 201 0.98 27.06 19.47
C GLY A 201 1.30 26.57 20.89
N ALA A 202 1.27 25.26 21.14
CA ALA A 202 1.52 24.70 22.46
C ALA A 202 2.96 24.97 22.94
N PHE A 203 3.18 25.01 24.26
CA PHE A 203 4.49 25.23 24.90
C PHE A 203 5.17 26.55 24.53
N GLY A 204 4.41 27.55 24.07
CA GLY A 204 4.95 28.87 23.68
C GLY A 204 5.47 28.95 22.25
N ALA A 205 5.24 27.92 21.44
CA ALA A 205 5.48 27.97 20.00
C ALA A 205 4.47 28.89 19.30
N PRO A 206 4.82 29.45 18.12
CA PRO A 206 3.84 30.19 17.34
C PRO A 206 2.72 29.26 16.82
N GLU A 207 1.49 29.74 16.87
CA GLU A 207 0.35 29.05 16.26
C GLU A 207 0.42 29.24 14.73
N LEU A 208 0.80 28.19 14.02
CA LEU A 208 1.02 28.21 12.57
C LEU A 208 -0.13 27.56 11.77
N GLY A 209 -1.09 26.94 12.47
CA GLY A 209 -2.23 26.31 11.79
C GLY A 209 -1.83 25.30 10.71
N VAL A 210 -2.30 25.53 9.46
CA VAL A 210 -2.01 24.66 8.30
C VAL A 210 -0.52 24.57 7.97
N ALA A 211 0.21 25.68 8.04
CA ALA A 211 1.66 25.70 7.83
C ALA A 211 2.38 24.85 8.91
N GLY A 212 1.88 24.86 10.15
CA GLY A 212 2.37 24.02 11.24
C GLY A 212 2.28 22.54 10.92
N ALA A 213 1.14 22.07 10.44
CA ALA A 213 0.93 20.69 10.00
C ALA A 213 1.89 20.29 8.87
N ALA A 214 2.09 21.16 7.87
CA ALA A 214 3.02 20.90 6.78
C ALA A 214 4.47 20.79 7.28
N ILE A 215 4.92 21.71 8.14
CA ILE A 215 6.28 21.71 8.71
C ILE A 215 6.51 20.44 9.54
N ALA A 216 5.56 20.05 10.39
CA ALA A 216 5.65 18.84 11.20
C ALA A 216 5.80 17.58 10.33
N THR A 217 5.01 17.48 9.25
CA THR A 217 5.10 16.38 8.29
C THR A 217 6.45 16.36 7.58
N VAL A 218 6.96 17.50 7.14
CA VAL A 218 8.28 17.61 6.49
C VAL A 218 9.39 17.17 7.44
N ILE A 219 9.39 17.64 8.68
CA ILE A 219 10.38 17.24 9.70
C ILE A 219 10.32 15.74 9.96
N ALA A 220 9.12 15.17 10.08
CA ALA A 220 8.94 13.73 10.25
C ALA A 220 9.53 12.91 9.09
N ARG A 221 9.36 13.37 7.85
CA ARG A 221 9.96 12.72 6.66
C ARG A 221 11.49 12.80 6.66
N TYR A 222 12.06 13.93 7.06
CA TYR A 222 13.53 14.05 7.24
C TYR A 222 14.02 13.15 8.36
N THR A 223 13.27 13.03 9.46
CA THR A 223 13.61 12.15 10.59
C THR A 223 13.65 10.69 10.15
N GLU A 224 12.62 10.21 9.43
CA GLU A 224 12.60 8.86 8.88
C GLU A 224 13.79 8.61 7.96
N CYS A 225 14.00 9.53 7.01
CA CYS A 225 15.09 9.45 6.04
C CYS A 225 16.46 9.35 6.74
N LEU A 226 16.71 10.23 7.69
CA LEU A 226 17.97 10.26 8.43
C LEU A 226 18.23 8.95 9.18
N ILE A 227 17.23 8.45 9.91
CA ILE A 227 17.35 7.19 10.67
C ILE A 227 17.70 6.03 9.74
N VAL A 228 16.93 5.86 8.65
CA VAL A 228 17.10 4.73 7.72
C VAL A 228 18.44 4.82 7.00
N VAL A 229 18.82 5.99 6.47
CA VAL A 229 20.07 6.19 5.74
C VAL A 229 21.28 6.00 6.66
N VAL A 230 21.29 6.63 7.82
CA VAL A 230 22.39 6.51 8.79
C VAL A 230 22.54 5.07 9.27
N TRP A 231 21.41 4.41 9.57
CA TRP A 231 21.46 3.01 10.00
C TRP A 231 22.01 2.11 8.89
N ALA A 232 21.56 2.26 7.66
CA ALA A 232 21.99 1.44 6.52
C ALA A 232 23.49 1.57 6.26
N HIS A 233 24.04 2.78 6.33
CA HIS A 233 25.47 3.04 6.14
C HIS A 233 26.32 2.65 7.34
N ARG A 234 25.79 2.65 8.56
CA ARG A 234 26.52 2.13 9.73
C ARG A 234 26.55 0.60 9.79
N HIS A 235 25.64 -0.08 9.08
CA HIS A 235 25.54 -1.54 9.09
C HIS A 235 25.79 -2.13 7.69
N LEU A 236 26.90 -1.74 7.05
CA LEU A 236 27.28 -2.22 5.73
C LEU A 236 27.41 -3.74 5.65
N TYR A 237 27.76 -4.40 6.76
CA TYR A 237 27.81 -5.87 6.83
C TYR A 237 26.44 -6.54 6.62
N LYS A 238 25.34 -5.82 6.96
CA LYS A 238 23.95 -6.23 6.66
C LYS A 238 23.46 -5.73 5.31
N ASN A 239 24.07 -4.66 4.80
CA ASN A 239 23.70 -3.97 3.57
C ASN A 239 24.89 -3.88 2.61
N PRO A 240 25.51 -5.01 2.19
CA PRO A 240 26.74 -5.01 1.39
C PRO A 240 26.54 -4.36 0.02
N TYR A 241 25.33 -4.29 -0.51
CA TYR A 241 24.99 -3.59 -1.75
C TYR A 241 25.27 -2.08 -1.70
N LEU A 242 25.39 -1.48 -0.51
CA LEU A 242 25.74 -0.06 -0.35
C LEU A 242 27.24 0.21 -0.51
N ILE A 243 28.08 -0.82 -0.45
CA ILE A 243 29.52 -0.64 -0.58
C ILE A 243 29.85 -0.15 -2.00
N GLY A 244 30.31 1.11 -2.09
CA GLY A 244 30.63 1.74 -3.36
C GLY A 244 29.43 2.07 -4.25
N VAL A 245 28.22 2.11 -3.72
CA VAL A 245 27.00 2.39 -4.49
C VAL A 245 27.04 3.75 -5.19
N TYR A 246 27.71 4.73 -4.62
CA TYR A 246 27.87 6.09 -5.17
C TYR A 246 29.17 6.29 -5.99
N LYS A 247 30.09 5.31 -6.01
CA LYS A 247 31.35 5.42 -6.76
C LYS A 247 31.21 5.24 -8.27
N GLY A 248 30.05 4.80 -8.74
CA GLY A 248 29.74 4.68 -10.16
C GLY A 248 28.26 4.86 -10.37
N LEU A 249 27.88 5.61 -11.40
CA LEU A 249 26.48 5.92 -11.70
C LEU A 249 25.88 4.95 -12.74
N ARG A 250 26.70 4.08 -13.33
CA ARG A 250 26.28 3.19 -14.42
C ARG A 250 25.45 2.01 -13.89
N ILE A 251 24.42 1.68 -14.65
CA ILE A 251 23.63 0.45 -14.54
C ILE A 251 23.80 -0.27 -15.88
N PRO A 252 24.11 -1.58 -15.91
CA PRO A 252 24.16 -2.35 -17.15
C PRO A 252 22.84 -2.21 -17.94
N GLY A 253 22.95 -1.97 -19.26
CA GLY A 253 21.77 -1.72 -20.09
C GLY A 253 20.79 -2.88 -20.12
N SER A 254 21.25 -4.12 -19.99
CA SER A 254 20.41 -5.32 -19.89
C SER A 254 19.53 -5.28 -18.63
N ILE A 255 20.14 -5.01 -17.46
CA ILE A 255 19.40 -4.92 -16.19
C ILE A 255 18.42 -3.76 -16.24
N LEU A 256 18.85 -2.61 -16.77
CA LEU A 256 18.00 -1.44 -16.91
C LEU A 256 16.77 -1.74 -17.78
N ALA A 257 16.97 -2.32 -18.95
CA ALA A 257 15.88 -2.67 -19.86
C ALA A 257 14.90 -3.67 -19.25
N ASP A 258 15.40 -4.69 -18.54
CA ASP A 258 14.56 -5.70 -17.91
C ASP A 258 13.77 -5.17 -16.71
N ILE A 259 14.37 -4.26 -15.91
CA ILE A 259 13.66 -3.59 -14.85
C ILE A 259 12.52 -2.71 -15.42
N PHE A 260 12.79 -1.96 -16.50
CA PHE A 260 11.74 -1.18 -17.16
C PHE A 260 10.64 -2.08 -17.74
N ARG A 261 11.03 -3.12 -18.49
CA ARG A 261 10.06 -4.03 -19.12
C ARG A 261 9.13 -4.71 -18.11
N LYS A 262 9.66 -5.06 -16.92
CA LYS A 262 8.88 -5.70 -15.86
C LYS A 262 8.25 -4.68 -14.89
N GLY A 263 8.86 -3.53 -14.71
CA GLY A 263 8.40 -2.50 -13.77
C GLY A 263 7.24 -1.67 -14.33
N LEU A 264 7.27 -1.32 -15.61
CA LEU A 264 6.20 -0.50 -16.22
C LEU A 264 4.81 -1.12 -16.07
N PRO A 265 4.57 -2.42 -16.37
CA PRO A 265 3.26 -3.02 -16.14
C PRO A 265 2.79 -2.93 -14.68
N LEU A 266 3.70 -3.05 -13.71
CA LEU A 266 3.36 -2.91 -12.29
C LEU A 266 3.02 -1.47 -11.91
N MET A 267 3.76 -0.49 -12.42
CA MET A 267 3.46 0.92 -12.20
C MET A 267 2.07 1.28 -12.74
N PHE A 268 1.76 0.87 -13.97
CA PHE A 268 0.43 1.04 -14.53
C PHE A 268 -0.65 0.28 -13.76
N ASN A 269 -0.32 -0.90 -13.23
CA ASN A 269 -1.23 -1.65 -12.39
C ASN A 269 -1.66 -0.85 -11.16
N GLU A 270 -0.71 -0.33 -10.40
CA GLU A 270 -1.01 0.43 -9.19
C GLU A 270 -1.86 1.69 -9.49
N MET A 271 -1.52 2.41 -10.56
CA MET A 271 -2.28 3.59 -10.98
C MET A 271 -3.72 3.25 -11.40
N LEU A 272 -3.89 2.26 -12.28
CA LEU A 272 -5.20 1.86 -12.78
C LEU A 272 -6.06 1.22 -11.68
N TRP A 273 -5.44 0.47 -10.77
CA TRP A 273 -6.13 -0.08 -9.61
C TRP A 273 -6.68 1.04 -8.71
N ALA A 274 -5.86 2.04 -8.37
CA ALA A 274 -6.28 3.16 -7.54
C ALA A 274 -7.44 3.96 -8.17
N VAL A 275 -7.34 4.28 -9.47
CA VAL A 275 -8.42 4.95 -10.21
C VAL A 275 -9.65 4.06 -10.29
N GLY A 276 -9.48 2.76 -10.53
CA GLY A 276 -10.56 1.78 -10.61
C GLY A 276 -11.36 1.69 -9.30
N MET A 277 -10.69 1.70 -8.16
CA MET A 277 -11.35 1.71 -6.84
C MET A 277 -12.17 2.99 -6.62
N ALA A 278 -11.66 4.15 -7.04
CA ALA A 278 -12.41 5.40 -6.98
C ALA A 278 -13.67 5.36 -7.87
N VAL A 279 -13.58 4.79 -9.07
CA VAL A 279 -14.73 4.60 -9.98
C VAL A 279 -15.78 3.66 -9.38
N ILE A 280 -15.37 2.59 -8.69
CA ILE A 280 -16.30 1.68 -8.01
C ILE A 280 -17.08 2.42 -6.90
N VAL A 281 -16.40 3.22 -6.08
CA VAL A 281 -17.03 4.06 -5.06
C VAL A 281 -18.03 5.02 -5.71
N GLN A 282 -17.68 5.62 -6.85
CA GLN A 282 -18.59 6.49 -7.61
C GLN A 282 -19.80 5.73 -8.16
N CYS A 283 -19.66 4.46 -8.55
CA CYS A 283 -20.81 3.63 -8.92
C CYS A 283 -21.79 3.43 -7.78
N TYR A 284 -21.31 3.30 -6.56
CA TYR A 284 -22.21 3.20 -5.38
C TYR A 284 -22.83 4.55 -5.00
N ALA A 285 -22.08 5.64 -5.15
CA ALA A 285 -22.52 7.00 -4.80
C ALA A 285 -23.79 7.46 -5.55
N VAL A 286 -24.06 6.92 -6.73
CA VAL A 286 -25.29 7.19 -7.49
C VAL A 286 -26.56 6.78 -6.74
N ARG A 287 -26.46 5.87 -5.76
CA ARG A 287 -27.59 5.39 -4.96
C ARG A 287 -27.94 6.30 -3.77
N GLY A 288 -27.17 7.36 -3.53
CA GLY A 288 -27.45 8.39 -2.52
C GLY A 288 -26.29 8.72 -1.59
N LEU A 289 -26.37 9.88 -0.94
CA LEU A 289 -25.34 10.35 0.00
C LEU A 289 -25.19 9.45 1.24
N GLU A 290 -26.26 8.81 1.67
CA GLU A 290 -26.23 7.83 2.77
C GLU A 290 -25.30 6.65 2.48
N VAL A 291 -25.26 6.23 1.20
CA VAL A 291 -24.37 5.14 0.74
C VAL A 291 -22.91 5.57 0.83
N VAL A 292 -22.60 6.81 0.44
CA VAL A 292 -21.24 7.36 0.53
C VAL A 292 -20.80 7.44 2.00
N ALA A 293 -21.66 7.92 2.87
CA ALA A 293 -21.38 7.99 4.31
C ALA A 293 -21.14 6.61 4.92
N ALA A 294 -22.01 5.65 4.62
CA ALA A 294 -21.87 4.26 5.07
C ALA A 294 -20.60 3.59 4.52
N GLN A 295 -20.26 3.85 3.25
CA GLN A 295 -19.04 3.35 2.62
C GLN A 295 -17.78 3.91 3.29
N ASN A 296 -17.77 5.20 3.64
CA ASN A 296 -16.64 5.82 4.34
C ASN A 296 -16.42 5.21 5.73
N ILE A 297 -17.50 4.99 6.49
CA ILE A 297 -17.42 4.32 7.80
C ILE A 297 -16.89 2.90 7.63
N SER A 298 -17.46 2.13 6.69
CA SER A 298 -17.05 0.75 6.43
C SER A 298 -15.61 0.64 5.96
N SER A 299 -15.18 1.49 5.02
CA SER A 299 -13.82 1.45 4.47
C SER A 299 -12.76 1.81 5.50
N THR A 300 -13.04 2.76 6.41
CA THR A 300 -12.11 3.13 7.48
C THR A 300 -11.75 1.91 8.33
N ILE A 301 -12.74 1.15 8.74
CA ILE A 301 -12.54 -0.05 9.57
C ILE A 301 -11.94 -1.19 8.74
N SER A 302 -12.48 -1.44 7.55
CA SER A 302 -11.98 -2.52 6.68
C SER A 302 -10.51 -2.32 6.34
N ASN A 303 -10.07 -1.09 6.04
CA ASN A 303 -8.68 -0.78 5.74
C ASN A 303 -7.73 -1.11 6.89
N LEU A 304 -8.14 -0.90 8.14
CA LEU A 304 -7.34 -1.25 9.31
C LEU A 304 -7.09 -2.77 9.38
N PHE A 305 -8.11 -3.59 9.15
CA PHE A 305 -7.99 -5.05 9.18
C PHE A 305 -7.28 -5.58 7.92
N ASN A 306 -7.48 -4.94 6.76
CA ASN A 306 -6.84 -5.30 5.50
C ASN A 306 -5.31 -5.21 5.53
N ILE A 307 -4.72 -4.42 6.44
CA ILE A 307 -3.27 -4.31 6.63
C ILE A 307 -2.65 -5.70 6.80
N VAL A 308 -3.34 -6.65 7.44
CA VAL A 308 -2.79 -7.98 7.72
C VAL A 308 -2.48 -8.73 6.43
N TYR A 309 -3.45 -8.91 5.54
CA TYR A 309 -3.22 -9.64 4.28
C TYR A 309 -2.32 -8.87 3.31
N LEU A 310 -2.38 -7.54 3.34
CA LEU A 310 -1.48 -6.71 2.55
C LEU A 310 -0.02 -6.96 2.93
N GLN A 311 0.29 -7.04 4.20
CA GLN A 311 1.67 -7.23 4.64
C GLN A 311 2.12 -8.69 4.56
N LEU A 312 1.23 -9.67 4.74
CA LEU A 312 1.55 -11.09 4.49
C LEU A 312 1.79 -11.35 3.00
N GLY A 313 1.04 -10.72 2.10
CA GLY A 313 1.34 -10.72 0.67
C GLY A 313 2.72 -10.14 0.36
N ASN A 314 3.10 -9.01 0.98
CA ASN A 314 4.46 -8.46 0.85
C ASN A 314 5.54 -9.44 1.31
N CYS A 315 5.28 -10.26 2.34
CA CYS A 315 6.21 -11.32 2.78
C CYS A 315 6.45 -12.37 1.69
N ILE A 316 5.46 -12.66 0.84
CA ILE A 316 5.64 -13.54 -0.34
C ILE A 316 6.71 -12.94 -1.25
N SER A 317 6.65 -11.64 -1.58
CA SER A 317 7.67 -11.00 -2.41
C SER A 317 9.08 -11.14 -1.84
N ILE A 318 9.22 -11.09 -0.53
CA ILE A 318 10.51 -11.22 0.15
C ILE A 318 10.96 -12.69 0.17
N VAL A 319 10.19 -13.56 0.79
CA VAL A 319 10.58 -14.96 1.07
C VAL A 319 10.69 -15.75 -0.23
N VAL A 320 9.66 -15.67 -1.07
CA VAL A 320 9.61 -16.41 -2.34
C VAL A 320 10.59 -15.80 -3.33
N GLY A 321 10.68 -14.47 -3.42
CA GLY A 321 11.64 -13.79 -4.29
C GLY A 321 13.07 -14.20 -3.99
N GLN A 322 13.48 -14.23 -2.71
CA GLN A 322 14.83 -14.68 -2.30
C GLN A 322 15.09 -16.15 -2.67
N LYS A 323 14.12 -17.04 -2.43
CA LYS A 323 14.26 -18.46 -2.79
C LYS A 323 14.34 -18.70 -4.29
N LEU A 324 13.56 -17.95 -5.09
CA LEU A 324 13.66 -17.99 -6.55
C LEU A 324 15.03 -17.53 -7.02
N GLY A 325 15.55 -16.45 -6.45
CA GLY A 325 16.90 -15.95 -6.74
C GLY A 325 18.02 -16.94 -6.39
N ALA A 326 17.88 -17.64 -5.27
CA ALA A 326 18.78 -18.70 -4.86
C ALA A 326 18.69 -19.99 -5.71
N GLY A 327 17.74 -20.06 -6.67
CA GLY A 327 17.51 -21.25 -7.48
C GLY A 327 16.77 -22.38 -6.74
N GLN A 328 16.28 -22.13 -5.53
CA GLN A 328 15.56 -23.08 -4.68
C GLN A 328 14.07 -23.17 -5.04
N LEU A 329 13.75 -23.60 -6.27
CA LEU A 329 12.39 -23.52 -6.81
C LEU A 329 11.36 -24.33 -6.00
N GLU A 330 11.69 -25.54 -5.56
CA GLU A 330 10.78 -26.37 -4.74
C GLU A 330 10.55 -25.77 -3.35
N GLU A 331 11.57 -25.17 -2.74
CA GLU A 331 11.42 -24.47 -1.47
C GLU A 331 10.63 -23.16 -1.63
N ALA A 332 10.76 -22.47 -2.76
CA ALA A 332 9.95 -21.31 -3.09
C ALA A 332 8.47 -21.68 -3.16
N LYS A 333 8.16 -22.78 -3.85
CA LYS A 333 6.79 -23.31 -3.96
C LYS A 333 6.21 -23.77 -2.62
N ASP A 334 7.03 -24.42 -1.82
CA ASP A 334 6.63 -24.87 -0.47
C ASP A 334 6.35 -23.67 0.45
N ALA A 335 7.23 -22.66 0.43
CA ALA A 335 7.04 -21.43 1.20
C ALA A 335 5.79 -20.66 0.77
N ASP A 336 5.57 -20.52 -0.54
CA ASP A 336 4.41 -19.85 -1.11
C ASP A 336 3.09 -20.48 -0.63
N ASN A 337 2.95 -21.81 -0.77
CA ASN A 337 1.76 -22.54 -0.31
C ASN A 337 1.49 -22.33 1.19
N LYS A 338 2.55 -22.34 2.00
CA LYS A 338 2.45 -22.15 3.46
C LYS A 338 2.07 -20.73 3.84
N ILE A 339 2.62 -19.72 3.15
CA ILE A 339 2.29 -18.30 3.41
C ILE A 339 0.84 -18.04 3.00
N ILE A 340 0.42 -18.49 1.82
CA ILE A 340 -0.96 -18.32 1.33
C ILE A 340 -1.95 -18.96 2.32
N PHE A 341 -1.69 -20.20 2.72
CA PHE A 341 -2.56 -20.89 3.70
C PHE A 341 -2.64 -20.15 5.03
N PHE A 342 -1.51 -19.68 5.53
CA PHE A 342 -1.44 -18.91 6.78
C PHE A 342 -2.20 -17.60 6.69
N ASP A 343 -2.02 -16.86 5.60
CA ASP A 343 -2.69 -15.57 5.37
C ASP A 343 -4.21 -15.75 5.31
N VAL A 344 -4.69 -16.68 4.49
CA VAL A 344 -6.13 -16.97 4.39
C VAL A 344 -6.71 -17.42 5.72
N ALA A 345 -6.00 -18.26 6.49
CA ALA A 345 -6.45 -18.69 7.81
C ALA A 345 -6.49 -17.54 8.83
N CYS A 346 -5.46 -16.67 8.87
CA CYS A 346 -5.47 -15.46 9.70
C CYS A 346 -6.62 -14.55 9.33
N CYS A 347 -6.83 -14.29 8.03
CA CYS A 347 -7.91 -13.45 7.55
C CYS A 347 -9.29 -14.03 7.83
N ALA A 348 -9.45 -15.35 7.80
CA ALA A 348 -10.70 -16.00 8.23
C ALA A 348 -10.98 -15.77 9.72
N CYS A 349 -9.97 -15.86 10.58
CA CYS A 349 -10.10 -15.55 12.01
C CYS A 349 -10.45 -14.07 12.23
N ILE A 350 -9.76 -13.16 11.53
CA ILE A 350 -10.02 -11.71 11.60
C ILE A 350 -11.43 -11.39 11.08
N SER A 351 -11.86 -12.05 10.00
CA SER A 351 -13.22 -11.94 9.45
C SER A 351 -14.28 -12.22 10.50
N VAL A 352 -14.13 -13.31 11.28
CA VAL A 352 -15.04 -13.62 12.39
C VAL A 352 -15.05 -12.50 13.43
N ILE A 353 -13.89 -11.99 13.82
CA ILE A 353 -13.78 -10.86 14.76
C ILE A 353 -14.47 -9.62 14.19
N MET A 354 -14.23 -9.30 12.92
CA MET A 354 -14.88 -8.18 12.23
C MET A 354 -16.39 -8.30 12.18
N ILE A 355 -16.93 -9.50 11.93
CA ILE A 355 -18.37 -9.75 11.93
C ILE A 355 -18.96 -9.54 13.32
N LEU A 356 -18.32 -10.04 14.36
CA LEU A 356 -18.77 -9.91 15.75
C LEU A 356 -18.75 -8.45 16.22
N LEU A 357 -17.72 -7.70 15.86
CA LEU A 357 -17.53 -6.30 16.26
C LEU A 357 -18.15 -5.31 15.27
N GLY A 358 -18.57 -5.75 14.09
CA GLY A 358 -19.03 -4.88 13.00
C GLY A 358 -20.22 -3.99 13.33
N GLY A 359 -21.02 -4.35 14.33
CA GLY A 359 -22.12 -3.53 14.84
C GLY A 359 -21.68 -2.41 15.79
N LEU A 360 -20.50 -2.52 16.42
CA LEU A 360 -20.00 -1.54 17.38
C LEU A 360 -19.35 -0.32 16.70
N PHE A 361 -18.68 -0.52 15.59
CA PHE A 361 -17.96 0.56 14.90
C PHE A 361 -18.84 1.69 14.39
N PRO A 362 -19.98 1.45 13.73
CA PRO A 362 -20.87 2.53 13.31
C PRO A 362 -21.44 3.35 14.47
N GLU A 363 -21.52 2.77 15.70
CA GLU A 363 -22.03 3.48 16.88
C GLU A 363 -21.09 4.59 17.37
N ILE A 364 -19.81 4.54 17.01
CA ILE A 364 -18.84 5.60 17.33
C ILE A 364 -19.18 6.91 16.58
N TYR A 365 -19.85 6.79 15.43
CA TYR A 365 -20.18 7.93 14.57
C TYR A 365 -21.54 8.53 14.98
N LYS A 366 -21.59 9.86 15.03
CA LYS A 366 -22.83 10.63 15.25
C LYS A 366 -23.55 10.83 13.91
N THR A 367 -24.27 9.80 13.46
CA THR A 367 -25.02 9.81 12.21
C THR A 367 -26.37 9.10 12.36
N GLU A 368 -27.20 9.17 11.34
CA GLU A 368 -28.53 8.57 11.33
C GLU A 368 -28.52 7.05 11.49
N PRO A 369 -29.54 6.47 12.17
CA PRO A 369 -29.58 5.01 12.38
C PRO A 369 -29.58 4.20 11.10
N GLY A 370 -30.17 4.72 10.01
CA GLY A 370 -30.16 4.09 8.68
C GLY A 370 -28.75 3.94 8.10
N ILE A 371 -27.95 4.99 8.23
CA ILE A 371 -26.55 5.00 7.78
C ILE A 371 -25.70 4.01 8.60
N LYS A 372 -25.92 3.96 9.92
CA LYS A 372 -25.23 3.00 10.80
C LYS A 372 -25.56 1.55 10.43
N ALA A 373 -26.84 1.26 10.17
CA ALA A 373 -27.27 -0.07 9.75
C ALA A 373 -26.66 -0.48 8.40
N LEU A 374 -26.60 0.45 7.45
CA LEU A 374 -25.99 0.24 6.14
C LEU A 374 -24.48 0.02 6.27
N ALA A 375 -23.78 0.85 7.05
CA ALA A 375 -22.35 0.70 7.33
C ALA A 375 -22.02 -0.65 7.98
N LYS A 376 -22.84 -1.09 8.96
CA LYS A 376 -22.73 -2.43 9.56
C LYS A 376 -22.82 -3.53 8.49
N ASN A 377 -23.79 -3.45 7.58
CA ASN A 377 -23.94 -4.45 6.51
C ASN A 377 -22.72 -4.46 5.59
N PHE A 378 -22.18 -3.30 5.22
CA PHE A 378 -20.98 -3.20 4.40
C PHE A 378 -19.73 -3.78 5.12
N ILE A 379 -19.59 -3.54 6.43
CA ILE A 379 -18.51 -4.13 7.24
C ILE A 379 -18.61 -5.66 7.24
N ILE A 380 -19.82 -6.21 7.45
CA ILE A 380 -20.03 -7.66 7.45
C ILE A 380 -19.71 -8.27 6.09
N ILE A 381 -20.15 -7.66 4.99
CA ILE A 381 -19.87 -8.13 3.63
C ILE A 381 -18.35 -8.08 3.34
N SER A 382 -17.69 -6.98 3.70
CA SER A 382 -16.24 -6.84 3.56
C SER A 382 -15.49 -7.88 4.37
N ALA A 383 -15.94 -8.16 5.60
CA ALA A 383 -15.38 -9.21 6.44
C ALA A 383 -15.52 -10.60 5.80
N MET A 384 -16.70 -10.91 5.22
CA MET A 384 -16.93 -12.19 4.53
C MET A 384 -16.07 -12.33 3.28
N ALA A 385 -15.80 -11.25 2.56
CA ALA A 385 -14.95 -11.24 1.37
C ALA A 385 -13.46 -11.26 1.71
N MET A 386 -13.04 -10.90 2.92
CA MET A 386 -11.64 -10.73 3.33
C MET A 386 -10.75 -11.96 3.05
N PRO A 387 -11.14 -13.21 3.35
CA PRO A 387 -10.32 -14.38 3.02
C PRO A 387 -10.12 -14.59 1.51
N LEU A 388 -11.12 -14.19 0.68
CA LEU A 388 -11.01 -14.22 -0.78
C LEU A 388 -10.01 -13.17 -1.26
N CYS A 389 -10.09 -11.95 -0.71
CA CYS A 389 -9.14 -10.88 -0.99
C CYS A 389 -7.71 -11.28 -0.58
N ALA A 390 -7.53 -11.93 0.57
CA ALA A 390 -6.24 -12.44 1.02
C ALA A 390 -5.63 -13.42 0.03
N PHE A 391 -6.40 -14.40 -0.44
CA PHE A 391 -5.92 -15.36 -1.45
C PHE A 391 -5.56 -14.68 -2.78
N SER A 392 -6.40 -13.78 -3.26
CA SER A 392 -6.15 -13.05 -4.51
C SER A 392 -4.90 -12.18 -4.41
N HIS A 393 -4.73 -11.51 -3.27
CA HIS A 393 -3.57 -10.66 -3.01
C HIS A 393 -2.27 -11.46 -2.91
N CYS A 394 -2.30 -12.59 -2.22
CA CYS A 394 -1.18 -13.54 -2.23
C CYS A 394 -0.86 -14.01 -3.64
N SER A 395 -1.87 -14.37 -4.44
CA SER A 395 -1.69 -14.78 -5.84
C SER A 395 -1.03 -13.70 -6.69
N TYR A 396 -1.43 -12.44 -6.48
CA TYR A 396 -0.81 -11.28 -7.10
C TYR A 396 0.69 -11.19 -6.77
N PHE A 397 1.08 -11.32 -5.50
CA PHE A 397 2.48 -11.26 -5.08
C PHE A 397 3.29 -12.47 -5.52
N THR A 398 2.71 -13.65 -5.58
CA THR A 398 3.32 -14.87 -6.11
C THR A 398 3.71 -14.70 -7.58
N LEU A 399 2.76 -14.28 -8.43
CA LEU A 399 2.99 -14.02 -9.85
C LEU A 399 4.05 -12.94 -10.07
N ARG A 400 3.97 -11.86 -9.30
CA ARG A 400 4.90 -10.75 -9.30
C ARG A 400 6.33 -11.19 -8.94
N SER A 401 6.49 -12.01 -7.90
CA SER A 401 7.79 -12.51 -7.43
C SER A 401 8.53 -13.31 -8.50
N GLY A 402 7.82 -14.02 -9.35
CA GLY A 402 8.35 -14.74 -10.51
C GLY A 402 8.55 -13.85 -11.76
N GLY A 403 8.34 -12.54 -11.66
CA GLY A 403 8.52 -11.60 -12.78
C GLY A 403 7.46 -11.67 -13.87
N LYS A 404 6.29 -12.28 -13.61
CA LYS A 404 5.15 -12.34 -14.53
C LYS A 404 4.29 -11.08 -14.46
N THR A 405 4.90 -9.92 -14.60
CA THR A 405 4.29 -8.62 -14.33
C THR A 405 3.13 -8.26 -15.28
N ILE A 406 3.19 -8.66 -16.54
CA ILE A 406 2.06 -8.50 -17.48
C ILE A 406 0.88 -9.35 -17.03
N VAL A 407 1.12 -10.60 -16.62
CA VAL A 407 0.07 -11.49 -16.11
C VAL A 407 -0.52 -10.91 -14.83
N THR A 408 0.31 -10.36 -13.94
CA THR A 408 -0.11 -9.67 -12.72
C THR A 408 -1.00 -8.46 -13.04
N PHE A 409 -0.63 -7.67 -14.04
CA PHE A 409 -1.42 -6.53 -14.53
C PHE A 409 -2.80 -6.96 -15.07
N LEU A 410 -2.84 -8.04 -15.88
CA LEU A 410 -4.10 -8.59 -16.41
C LEU A 410 -4.98 -9.14 -15.28
N PHE A 411 -4.37 -9.82 -14.32
CA PHE A 411 -5.05 -10.44 -13.19
C PHE A 411 -5.70 -9.43 -12.26
N ASP A 412 -5.11 -8.26 -12.09
CA ASP A 412 -5.57 -7.26 -11.12
C ASP A 412 -6.27 -6.07 -11.79
N SER A 413 -5.53 -5.20 -12.49
CA SER A 413 -6.12 -3.99 -13.07
C SER A 413 -7.07 -4.26 -14.22
N VAL A 414 -6.71 -5.11 -15.17
CA VAL A 414 -7.59 -5.39 -16.32
C VAL A 414 -8.87 -6.08 -15.84
N TYR A 415 -8.77 -6.99 -14.88
CA TYR A 415 -9.95 -7.59 -14.25
C TYR A 415 -10.85 -6.53 -13.59
N THR A 416 -10.28 -5.60 -12.84
CA THR A 416 -11.03 -4.52 -12.19
C THR A 416 -11.79 -3.67 -13.22
N TRP A 417 -11.13 -3.28 -14.31
CA TRP A 417 -11.71 -2.41 -15.33
C TRP A 417 -12.69 -3.12 -16.29
N VAL A 418 -12.45 -4.40 -16.61
CA VAL A 418 -13.26 -5.13 -17.58
C VAL A 418 -14.40 -5.92 -16.93
N VAL A 419 -14.23 -6.35 -15.68
CA VAL A 419 -15.23 -7.17 -14.97
C VAL A 419 -15.90 -6.40 -13.84
N MET A 420 -15.13 -5.94 -12.87
CA MET A 420 -15.67 -5.41 -11.61
C MET A 420 -16.41 -4.08 -11.81
N ILE A 421 -15.79 -3.11 -12.52
CA ILE A 421 -16.39 -1.79 -12.76
C ILE A 421 -17.66 -1.89 -13.63
N PRO A 422 -17.67 -2.55 -14.80
CA PRO A 422 -18.89 -2.70 -15.59
C PRO A 422 -20.01 -3.42 -14.83
N TYR A 423 -19.67 -4.43 -14.03
CA TYR A 423 -20.62 -5.13 -13.20
C TYR A 423 -21.21 -4.21 -12.11
N ALA A 424 -20.37 -3.47 -11.38
CA ALA A 424 -20.81 -2.48 -10.40
C ALA A 424 -21.69 -1.40 -11.05
N PHE A 425 -21.30 -0.89 -12.22
CA PHE A 425 -22.03 0.13 -12.96
C PHE A 425 -23.44 -0.35 -13.38
N VAL A 426 -23.52 -1.55 -13.97
CA VAL A 426 -24.80 -2.14 -14.38
C VAL A 426 -25.72 -2.38 -13.18
N LEU A 427 -25.20 -3.00 -12.13
CA LEU A 427 -26.00 -3.28 -10.93
C LEU A 427 -26.48 -2.00 -10.22
N SER A 428 -25.64 -0.97 -10.16
CA SER A 428 -25.98 0.27 -9.48
C SER A 428 -27.02 1.10 -10.24
N ARG A 429 -26.99 1.10 -11.57
CA ARG A 429 -27.83 1.99 -12.39
C ARG A 429 -29.05 1.32 -13.00
N PHE A 430 -28.95 0.05 -13.39
CA PHE A 430 -29.98 -0.63 -14.19
C PHE A 430 -30.74 -1.71 -13.43
N THR A 431 -30.51 -1.88 -12.13
CA THR A 431 -31.25 -2.85 -11.31
C THR A 431 -31.97 -2.16 -10.15
N THR A 432 -33.03 -2.80 -9.65
CA THR A 432 -33.77 -2.39 -8.45
C THR A 432 -33.26 -3.05 -7.17
N LEU A 433 -32.12 -3.72 -7.24
CA LEU A 433 -31.51 -4.38 -6.08
C LEU A 433 -31.17 -3.36 -5.01
N SER A 434 -31.28 -3.76 -3.74
CA SER A 434 -30.78 -2.93 -2.63
C SER A 434 -29.28 -2.71 -2.76
N ILE A 435 -28.81 -1.54 -2.31
CA ILE A 435 -27.38 -1.22 -2.36
C ILE A 435 -26.52 -2.23 -1.58
N THR A 436 -27.05 -2.81 -0.51
CA THR A 436 -26.41 -3.89 0.24
C THR A 436 -26.18 -5.11 -0.64
N MET A 437 -27.19 -5.49 -1.46
CA MET A 437 -27.06 -6.62 -2.40
C MET A 437 -26.07 -6.30 -3.52
N VAL A 438 -26.10 -5.07 -4.06
CA VAL A 438 -25.14 -4.62 -5.07
C VAL A 438 -23.73 -4.71 -4.51
N PHE A 439 -23.49 -4.18 -3.32
CA PHE A 439 -22.17 -4.24 -2.65
C PHE A 439 -21.72 -5.69 -2.41
N PHE A 440 -22.65 -6.58 -1.98
CA PHE A 440 -22.38 -8.01 -1.82
C PHE A 440 -21.95 -8.64 -3.14
N LEU A 441 -22.74 -8.50 -4.20
CA LEU A 441 -22.46 -9.12 -5.49
C LEU A 441 -21.15 -8.64 -6.09
N VAL A 442 -20.84 -7.34 -6.00
CA VAL A 442 -19.57 -6.78 -6.49
C VAL A 442 -18.39 -7.29 -5.67
N SER A 443 -18.47 -7.31 -4.32
CA SER A 443 -17.42 -7.83 -3.46
C SER A 443 -17.14 -9.30 -3.72
N PHE A 444 -18.16 -10.11 -4.01
CA PHE A 444 -18.01 -11.53 -4.27
C PHE A 444 -17.58 -11.87 -5.72
N THR A 445 -17.44 -10.90 -6.63
CA THR A 445 -16.73 -11.11 -7.88
C THR A 445 -15.28 -11.55 -7.66
N GLU A 446 -14.72 -11.27 -6.48
CA GLU A 446 -13.37 -11.71 -6.07
C GLU A 446 -13.18 -13.24 -6.16
N ILE A 447 -14.28 -14.03 -6.07
CA ILE A 447 -14.24 -15.49 -6.30
C ILE A 447 -13.66 -15.83 -7.67
N ILE A 448 -13.94 -15.03 -8.70
CA ILE A 448 -13.40 -15.23 -10.06
C ILE A 448 -11.88 -15.08 -10.03
N LYS A 449 -11.36 -14.05 -9.32
CA LYS A 449 -9.91 -13.87 -9.14
C LYS A 449 -9.30 -15.04 -8.35
N VAL A 450 -9.98 -15.53 -7.33
CA VAL A 450 -9.54 -16.71 -6.55
C VAL A 450 -9.39 -17.92 -7.45
N ILE A 451 -10.37 -18.20 -8.32
CA ILE A 451 -10.32 -19.33 -9.26
C ILE A 451 -9.16 -19.16 -10.25
N ILE A 452 -9.04 -17.99 -10.86
CA ILE A 452 -7.96 -17.71 -11.82
C ILE A 452 -6.59 -17.81 -11.12
N GLY A 453 -6.43 -17.17 -9.96
CA GLY A 453 -5.21 -17.21 -9.16
C GLY A 453 -4.81 -18.61 -8.75
N PHE A 454 -5.77 -19.45 -8.34
CA PHE A 454 -5.52 -20.85 -8.01
C PHE A 454 -4.92 -21.63 -9.19
N PHE A 455 -5.48 -21.50 -10.39
CA PHE A 455 -4.95 -22.17 -11.57
C PHE A 455 -3.57 -21.61 -11.97
N MET A 456 -3.35 -20.31 -11.85
CA MET A 456 -2.07 -19.67 -12.13
C MET A 456 -0.96 -20.13 -11.17
N ILE A 457 -1.25 -20.21 -9.87
CA ILE A 457 -0.30 -20.73 -8.88
C ILE A 457 0.01 -22.20 -9.16
N LYS A 458 -1.03 -23.01 -9.39
CA LYS A 458 -0.90 -24.44 -9.67
C LYS A 458 -0.12 -24.74 -10.95
N SER A 459 -0.18 -23.88 -11.95
CA SER A 459 0.54 -24.04 -13.23
C SER A 459 2.05 -23.86 -13.10
N ASN A 460 2.53 -23.34 -11.96
CA ASN A 460 3.94 -23.03 -11.68
C ASN A 460 4.58 -22.07 -12.72
N VAL A 461 3.82 -21.32 -13.48
CA VAL A 461 4.33 -20.35 -14.49
C VAL A 461 5.19 -19.25 -13.84
N TRP A 462 4.95 -18.96 -12.55
CA TRP A 462 5.66 -17.99 -11.77
C TRP A 462 7.02 -18.48 -11.21
N LEU A 463 7.29 -19.81 -11.21
CA LEU A 463 8.55 -20.38 -10.71
C LEU A 463 9.71 -20.07 -11.66
N GLN A 464 10.20 -18.83 -11.62
CA GLN A 464 11.26 -18.35 -12.50
C GLN A 464 12.32 -17.60 -11.71
N ASN A 465 13.58 -17.98 -11.92
CA ASN A 465 14.74 -17.19 -11.54
C ASN A 465 15.04 -16.20 -12.66
N ILE A 466 14.69 -14.92 -12.46
CA ILE A 466 14.86 -13.87 -13.47
C ILE A 466 16.26 -13.24 -13.44
N VAL A 467 17.08 -13.60 -12.46
CA VAL A 467 18.45 -13.08 -12.31
C VAL A 467 19.54 -14.11 -12.65
N ASN A 468 19.15 -15.25 -13.19
CA ASN A 468 20.10 -16.33 -13.49
C ASN A 468 21.03 -15.98 -14.65
N SER A 469 20.62 -15.09 -15.55
CA SER A 469 21.39 -14.66 -16.74
C SER A 469 22.41 -13.55 -16.46
N TYR A 470 22.48 -13.04 -15.23
CA TYR A 470 23.36 -11.95 -14.83
C TYR A 470 24.54 -12.40 -13.96
#